data_92caa1e8657924fad35c4bd6033e5690
#
_entry.id   92caa1e8657924fad35c4bd6033e5690
#
_cell.length_a   1.000
_cell.length_b   1.000
_cell.length_c   1.000
_cell.angle_alpha   90.00
_cell.angle_beta   90.00
_cell.angle_gamma   90.00
#
_symmetry.space_group_name_H-M   'P 1'
#
loop_
_entity.id
_entity.type
_entity.pdbx_description
1 polymer ?
#
loop_
_entity_poly.entity_id
_entity_poly.type
_entity_poly.pdbx_seq_one_letter_code
_entity_poly.pdbx_strand_id
1 'polypeptide(L)'
;MMTKRTIRLSLLLILTLALLPPLVARATGAQVVQVTSDADRDAETSIAINPTNPNNVLAGWISSGDRTCGFGVYFDGGQHWPVIGVVPGIQLGSGGAFDRGTDPSVTFDKNGNAYYTCLAFNLFPKSLGSAGAVFVSSSTDGGVTWGTPVAVFNGEAGPGRSVSRFEDHQFLTTNPANGHLYLTETRFTAAGKPVILFSRSTDGGQTWLSPVSISDRAGNATFQDSFAASGKDPSTVYVTFGAFANHNLSNWNRIYIAKSADGGLTFSQPQLLTEITPLPDPLPNAPWRSDNNLWVAADRNANQIYVNYADYSAGDADVKVMRVHDDGGGGFTVQGITRVNTDATASDQFFPFVTIAPNGRVDVCYQDRSYAPGNALLFTTCGASTDAGVSFTNQQVTTTPFDASNNNFIGDYNWQVSTADTVIPIFVGDGVPGGGSLDEEVFIAIVTP
;
A
#
# COMPACT_ATOMS: atom_id res chain seq x y z
N MET A 1 -20.88 -59.53 74.44
CA MET A 1 -19.65 -59.27 73.83
C MET A 1 -19.87 -59.23 72.30
N MET A 2 -20.13 -58.04 71.77
CA MET A 2 -20.39 -57.81 70.30
C MET A 2 -19.26 -57.07 69.68
N THR A 3 -18.56 -57.71 68.74
CA THR A 3 -17.47 -57.15 67.99
C THR A 3 -18.04 -56.36 66.80
N LYS A 4 -17.69 -55.05 66.75
CA LYS A 4 -17.97 -54.13 65.61
C LYS A 4 -16.97 -54.37 64.50
N ARG A 5 -17.44 -54.80 63.35
CA ARG A 5 -16.64 -54.81 62.09
C ARG A 5 -16.72 -53.45 61.42
N THR A 6 -15.59 -52.79 61.25
CA THR A 6 -15.43 -51.54 60.50
C THR A 6 -15.19 -51.88 59.04
N ILE A 7 -16.09 -51.45 58.15
CA ILE A 7 -15.92 -51.53 56.70
C ILE A 7 -15.16 -50.31 56.24
N ARG A 8 -13.97 -50.47 55.69
CA ARG A 8 -13.21 -49.41 54.99
C ARG A 8 -13.67 -49.36 53.54
N LEU A 9 -14.31 -48.26 53.16
CA LEU A 9 -14.64 -47.96 51.77
C LEU A 9 -13.42 -47.30 51.13
N SER A 10 -12.76 -47.97 50.19
CA SER A 10 -11.66 -47.38 49.39
C SER A 10 -12.27 -46.68 48.17
N LEU A 11 -12.21 -45.36 48.17
CA LEU A 11 -12.60 -44.55 47.02
C LEU A 11 -11.49 -44.62 45.96
N LEU A 12 -11.72 -45.27 44.85
CA LEU A 12 -10.84 -45.30 43.69
C LEU A 12 -11.11 -44.02 42.87
N LEU A 13 -10.19 -43.03 42.93
CA LEU A 13 -10.22 -41.82 42.12
C LEU A 13 -9.71 -42.18 40.73
N ILE A 14 -10.55 -42.34 39.74
CA ILE A 14 -10.17 -42.49 38.33
C ILE A 14 -9.87 -41.09 37.80
N LEU A 15 -8.58 -40.78 37.64
CA LEU A 15 -8.08 -39.58 37.00
C LEU A 15 -8.20 -39.80 35.49
N THR A 16 -9.23 -39.26 34.83
CA THR A 16 -9.32 -39.21 33.38
C THR A 16 -8.34 -38.13 32.89
N LEU A 17 -7.18 -38.51 32.40
CA LEU A 17 -6.24 -37.63 31.70
C LEU A 17 -6.89 -37.30 30.35
N ALA A 18 -7.47 -36.13 30.21
CA ALA A 18 -7.88 -35.60 28.90
C ALA A 18 -6.60 -35.35 28.08
N LEU A 19 -6.37 -36.20 27.09
CA LEU A 19 -5.37 -35.97 26.06
C LEU A 19 -5.81 -34.73 25.29
N LEU A 20 -5.23 -33.57 25.61
CA LEU A 20 -5.24 -32.40 24.74
C LEU A 20 -4.57 -32.79 23.42
N PRO A 21 -5.17 -32.48 22.27
CA PRO A 21 -4.49 -32.70 21.00
C PRO A 21 -3.16 -31.92 21.03
N PRO A 22 -2.09 -32.47 20.42
CA PRO A 22 -0.83 -31.76 20.37
C PRO A 22 -1.06 -30.40 19.73
N LEU A 23 -0.72 -29.32 20.44
CA LEU A 23 -0.53 -28.02 19.82
C LEU A 23 0.52 -28.23 18.72
N VAL A 24 0.07 -28.28 17.48
CA VAL A 24 0.98 -28.14 16.33
C VAL A 24 1.52 -26.73 16.48
N ALA A 25 2.75 -26.61 16.94
CA ALA A 25 3.48 -25.35 16.91
C ALA A 25 3.54 -24.95 15.42
N ARG A 26 2.71 -23.98 15.03
CA ARG A 26 2.85 -23.32 13.73
C ARG A 26 4.25 -22.72 13.73
N ALA A 27 5.03 -23.04 12.71
CA ALA A 27 6.32 -22.42 12.49
C ALA A 27 6.08 -20.90 12.41
N THR A 28 6.51 -20.18 13.42
CA THR A 28 6.48 -18.71 13.44
C THR A 28 7.63 -18.23 12.58
N GLY A 29 7.41 -18.08 11.27
CA GLY A 29 8.40 -17.61 10.32
C GLY A 29 7.74 -16.98 9.11
N ALA A 30 8.32 -15.92 8.60
CA ALA A 30 7.98 -15.39 7.30
C ALA A 30 8.63 -16.26 6.22
N GLN A 31 7.84 -16.66 5.22
CA GLN A 31 8.39 -17.26 4.01
C GLN A 31 8.61 -16.16 2.98
N VAL A 32 9.86 -15.80 2.71
CA VAL A 32 10.22 -14.82 1.69
C VAL A 32 10.38 -15.52 0.35
N VAL A 33 9.78 -14.97 -0.69
CA VAL A 33 9.81 -15.48 -2.08
C VAL A 33 10.21 -14.35 -3.01
N GLN A 34 11.22 -14.57 -3.84
CA GLN A 34 11.63 -13.67 -4.90
C GLN A 34 10.65 -13.79 -6.08
N VAL A 35 10.20 -12.64 -6.60
CA VAL A 35 9.24 -12.53 -7.69
C VAL A 35 9.95 -12.34 -9.02
N THR A 36 10.85 -11.36 -9.08
CA THR A 36 11.67 -11.05 -10.28
C THR A 36 13.08 -11.59 -10.10
N SER A 37 13.82 -11.77 -11.18
CA SER A 37 15.19 -12.28 -11.19
C SER A 37 15.92 -11.86 -12.47
N ASP A 38 15.67 -10.64 -12.91
CA ASP A 38 16.35 -10.07 -14.07
C ASP A 38 17.47 -9.10 -13.63
N ALA A 39 18.16 -8.49 -14.56
CA ALA A 39 19.24 -7.53 -14.26
C ALA A 39 18.73 -6.08 -14.21
N ASP A 40 17.41 -5.90 -14.19
CA ASP A 40 16.77 -4.59 -14.16
C ASP A 40 16.53 -4.14 -12.70
N ARG A 41 16.32 -2.86 -12.50
CA ARG A 41 15.95 -2.32 -11.19
C ARG A 41 14.45 -2.21 -11.09
N ASP A 42 13.89 -2.88 -10.11
CA ASP A 42 12.47 -2.84 -9.79
C ASP A 42 12.19 -1.89 -8.62
N ALA A 43 11.03 -1.24 -8.63
CA ALA A 43 10.64 -0.29 -7.59
C ALA A 43 9.11 -0.15 -7.49
N GLU A 44 8.63 0.55 -6.47
CA GLU A 44 7.21 0.94 -6.30
C GLU A 44 6.24 -0.23 -6.46
N THR A 45 6.33 -1.14 -5.52
CA THR A 45 5.58 -2.40 -5.60
C THR A 45 4.14 -2.27 -5.13
N SER A 46 3.22 -3.01 -5.77
CA SER A 46 1.83 -3.17 -5.36
C SER A 46 1.36 -4.62 -5.47
N ILE A 47 0.38 -5.03 -4.64
CA ILE A 47 -0.10 -6.42 -4.59
C ILE A 47 -1.60 -6.48 -4.29
N ALA A 48 -2.30 -7.45 -4.89
CA ALA A 48 -3.70 -7.72 -4.63
C ALA A 48 -4.01 -9.22 -4.64
N ILE A 49 -4.95 -9.65 -3.80
CA ILE A 49 -5.47 -11.02 -3.74
C ILE A 49 -6.84 -11.05 -4.40
N ASN A 50 -7.05 -12.05 -5.27
CA ASN A 50 -8.36 -12.29 -5.87
C ASN A 50 -9.37 -12.79 -4.81
N PRO A 51 -10.46 -12.05 -4.54
CA PRO A 51 -11.41 -12.43 -3.50
C PRO A 51 -12.20 -13.70 -3.81
N THR A 52 -12.23 -14.13 -5.09
CA THR A 52 -12.91 -15.36 -5.50
C THR A 52 -11.97 -16.57 -5.56
N ASN A 53 -10.65 -16.33 -5.56
CA ASN A 53 -9.61 -17.36 -5.55
C ASN A 53 -8.39 -16.86 -4.77
N PRO A 54 -8.29 -17.09 -3.45
CA PRO A 54 -7.17 -16.58 -2.65
C PRO A 54 -5.78 -17.08 -3.06
N ASN A 55 -5.70 -18.14 -3.88
CA ASN A 55 -4.43 -18.60 -4.45
C ASN A 55 -3.97 -17.76 -5.64
N ASN A 56 -4.87 -16.95 -6.23
CA ASN A 56 -4.52 -16.04 -7.30
C ASN A 56 -4.15 -14.67 -6.73
N VAL A 57 -2.90 -14.31 -6.90
CA VAL A 57 -2.35 -13.01 -6.46
C VAL A 57 -1.70 -12.33 -7.65
N LEU A 58 -1.93 -11.03 -7.74
CA LEU A 58 -1.37 -10.14 -8.73
C LEU A 58 -0.42 -9.16 -8.05
N ALA A 59 0.77 -9.00 -8.60
CA ALA A 59 1.74 -7.97 -8.24
C ALA A 59 1.97 -7.00 -9.40
N GLY A 60 2.31 -5.77 -9.07
CA GLY A 60 2.73 -4.73 -10.00
C GLY A 60 3.98 -4.03 -9.48
N TRP A 61 4.85 -3.57 -10.38
CA TRP A 61 6.07 -2.82 -10.06
C TRP A 61 6.54 -1.98 -11.23
N ILE A 62 7.41 -1.01 -10.96
CA ILE A 62 8.20 -0.38 -12.03
C ILE A 62 9.35 -1.33 -12.36
N SER A 63 9.52 -1.67 -13.62
CA SER A 63 10.63 -2.48 -14.10
C SER A 63 11.60 -1.66 -14.96
N SER A 64 12.89 -1.97 -14.91
CA SER A 64 13.97 -1.31 -15.69
C SER A 64 14.16 0.17 -15.39
N GLY A 65 14.07 0.57 -14.12
CA GLY A 65 14.34 1.95 -13.69
C GLY A 65 13.46 2.99 -14.41
N ASP A 66 12.18 3.05 -14.02
CA ASP A 66 11.13 3.97 -14.51
C ASP A 66 10.70 3.77 -15.97
N ARG A 67 10.94 2.61 -16.57
CA ARG A 67 10.65 2.44 -18.00
C ARG A 67 9.37 1.74 -18.29
N THR A 68 8.96 0.74 -17.49
CA THR A 68 7.78 -0.07 -17.78
C THR A 68 6.97 -0.39 -16.53
N CYS A 69 5.67 -0.61 -16.72
CA CYS A 69 4.79 -1.12 -15.68
C CYS A 69 4.77 -2.65 -15.75
N GLY A 70 5.60 -3.29 -14.93
CA GLY A 70 5.74 -4.73 -14.81
C GLY A 70 4.62 -5.34 -13.99
N PHE A 71 4.26 -6.59 -14.28
CA PHE A 71 3.33 -7.35 -13.47
C PHE A 71 3.72 -8.81 -13.34
N GLY A 72 3.26 -9.45 -12.27
CA GLY A 72 3.39 -10.88 -12.04
C GLY A 72 2.12 -11.47 -11.45
N VAL A 73 1.85 -12.73 -11.78
CA VAL A 73 0.68 -13.47 -11.28
C VAL A 73 1.09 -14.86 -10.81
N TYR A 74 0.56 -15.27 -9.67
CA TYR A 74 0.65 -16.66 -9.22
C TYR A 74 -0.72 -17.25 -8.86
N PHE A 75 -0.79 -18.59 -8.81
CA PHE A 75 -2.01 -19.36 -8.53
C PHE A 75 -1.79 -20.48 -7.48
N ASP A 76 -0.68 -20.47 -6.76
CA ASP A 76 -0.27 -21.54 -5.84
C ASP A 76 0.06 -21.05 -4.41
N GLY A 77 -0.46 -19.90 -4.02
CA GLY A 77 -0.18 -19.32 -2.71
C GLY A 77 1.18 -18.62 -2.62
N GLY A 78 1.78 -18.20 -3.76
CA GLY A 78 2.98 -17.36 -3.79
C GLY A 78 4.30 -18.08 -3.91
N GLN A 79 4.28 -19.38 -4.22
CA GLN A 79 5.52 -20.17 -4.32
C GLN A 79 6.22 -20.04 -5.67
N HIS A 80 5.42 -19.87 -6.75
CA HIS A 80 5.95 -19.74 -8.11
C HIS A 80 5.21 -18.65 -8.86
N TRP A 81 5.93 -17.84 -9.61
CA TRP A 81 5.42 -16.76 -10.45
C TRP A 81 5.47 -17.15 -11.93
N PRO A 82 4.50 -17.95 -12.42
CA PRO A 82 4.55 -18.51 -13.78
C PRO A 82 4.26 -17.47 -14.87
N VAL A 83 3.68 -16.34 -14.50
CA VAL A 83 3.35 -15.24 -15.42
C VAL A 83 4.03 -13.98 -14.92
N ILE A 84 5.01 -13.49 -15.67
CA ILE A 84 5.68 -12.22 -15.47
C ILE A 84 5.69 -11.51 -16.82
N GLY A 85 5.41 -10.20 -16.82
CA GLY A 85 5.34 -9.44 -18.06
C GLY A 85 5.22 -7.94 -17.84
N VAL A 86 5.00 -7.24 -18.93
CA VAL A 86 4.74 -5.80 -18.97
C VAL A 86 3.31 -5.59 -19.46
N VAL A 87 2.58 -4.65 -18.83
CA VAL A 87 1.21 -4.33 -19.24
C VAL A 87 1.19 -3.84 -20.70
N PRO A 88 0.44 -4.49 -21.61
CA PRO A 88 0.49 -4.17 -23.03
C PRO A 88 -0.19 -2.84 -23.36
N GLY A 89 0.26 -2.19 -24.44
CA GLY A 89 -0.41 -1.07 -25.08
C GLY A 89 -0.19 0.30 -24.42
N ILE A 90 0.70 0.41 -23.44
CA ILE A 90 1.01 1.67 -22.71
C ILE A 90 2.36 2.21 -23.15
N GLN A 91 3.44 1.50 -22.87
CA GLN A 91 4.80 1.91 -23.24
C GLN A 91 5.21 1.43 -24.63
N LEU A 92 6.21 2.07 -25.22
CA LEU A 92 6.75 1.74 -26.56
C LEU A 92 7.14 0.26 -26.67
N GLY A 93 7.80 -0.28 -25.63
CA GLY A 93 8.22 -1.69 -25.60
C GLY A 93 7.05 -2.69 -25.51
N SER A 94 5.86 -2.24 -25.13
CA SER A 94 4.65 -3.06 -25.01
C SER A 94 3.56 -2.72 -26.03
N GLY A 95 3.91 -1.99 -27.10
CA GLY A 95 3.00 -1.62 -28.19
C GLY A 95 2.23 -0.32 -27.97
N GLY A 96 2.58 0.48 -26.97
CA GLY A 96 2.00 1.78 -26.70
C GLY A 96 2.83 2.96 -27.26
N ALA A 97 2.63 4.16 -26.71
CA ALA A 97 3.17 5.41 -27.24
C ALA A 97 4.12 6.15 -26.27
N PHE A 98 4.26 5.70 -25.01
CA PHE A 98 5.05 6.37 -24.00
C PHE A 98 6.40 5.69 -23.79
N ASP A 99 7.44 6.48 -23.46
CA ASP A 99 8.78 5.96 -23.21
C ASP A 99 9.02 5.58 -21.72
N ARG A 100 8.09 5.96 -20.82
CA ARG A 100 8.15 5.70 -19.37
C ARG A 100 6.82 5.19 -18.83
N GLY A 101 6.93 4.36 -17.79
CA GLY A 101 5.81 3.95 -16.94
C GLY A 101 6.24 3.89 -15.49
N THR A 102 5.38 4.34 -14.57
CA THR A 102 5.63 4.44 -13.11
C THR A 102 4.34 4.32 -12.33
N ASP A 103 4.41 4.33 -11.00
CA ASP A 103 3.33 4.32 -10.03
C ASP A 103 2.31 3.18 -10.27
N PRO A 104 2.75 1.92 -10.32
CA PRO A 104 1.85 0.81 -10.52
C PRO A 104 0.95 0.61 -9.29
N SER A 105 -0.34 0.37 -9.53
CA SER A 105 -1.25 -0.03 -8.48
C SER A 105 -2.22 -1.08 -9.02
N VAL A 106 -2.41 -2.17 -8.27
CA VAL A 106 -3.21 -3.32 -8.68
C VAL A 106 -4.35 -3.60 -7.72
N THR A 107 -5.46 -4.12 -8.23
CA THR A 107 -6.60 -4.52 -7.42
C THR A 107 -7.44 -5.58 -8.11
N PHE A 108 -8.31 -6.27 -7.37
CA PHE A 108 -9.36 -7.14 -7.89
C PHE A 108 -10.72 -6.60 -7.51
N ASP A 109 -11.70 -6.77 -8.40
CA ASP A 109 -13.10 -6.57 -8.04
C ASP A 109 -13.67 -7.81 -7.32
N LYS A 110 -14.92 -7.70 -6.84
CA LYS A 110 -15.63 -8.78 -6.14
C LYS A 110 -15.87 -10.02 -7.00
N ASN A 111 -15.74 -9.93 -8.33
CA ASN A 111 -15.96 -11.01 -9.27
C ASN A 111 -14.66 -11.71 -9.68
N GLY A 112 -13.51 -11.21 -9.20
CA GLY A 112 -12.19 -11.72 -9.53
C GLY A 112 -11.60 -11.16 -10.82
N ASN A 113 -12.17 -10.10 -11.38
CA ASN A 113 -11.52 -9.35 -12.45
C ASN A 113 -10.38 -8.52 -11.87
N ALA A 114 -9.24 -8.56 -12.52
CA ALA A 114 -8.04 -7.83 -12.13
C ALA A 114 -7.96 -6.48 -12.84
N TYR A 115 -7.39 -5.49 -12.15
CA TYR A 115 -7.17 -4.14 -12.69
C TYR A 115 -5.77 -3.68 -12.33
N TYR A 116 -5.16 -2.99 -13.29
CA TYR A 116 -3.81 -2.42 -13.18
C TYR A 116 -3.85 -0.97 -13.60
N THR A 117 -3.34 -0.05 -12.78
CA THR A 117 -3.11 1.34 -13.19
C THR A 117 -1.62 1.62 -13.35
N CYS A 118 -1.30 2.46 -14.29
CA CYS A 118 0.05 2.87 -14.65
C CYS A 118 0.02 4.34 -15.10
N LEU A 119 0.88 5.16 -14.52
CA LEU A 119 1.23 6.45 -15.08
C LEU A 119 2.22 6.24 -16.22
N ALA A 120 1.96 6.83 -17.38
CA ALA A 120 2.87 6.79 -18.50
C ALA A 120 3.16 8.20 -19.02
N PHE A 121 4.43 8.48 -19.35
CA PHE A 121 4.86 9.78 -19.80
C PHE A 121 6.09 9.69 -20.72
N ASN A 122 6.40 10.79 -21.40
CA ASN A 122 7.62 10.94 -22.21
C ASN A 122 8.58 11.89 -21.52
N LEU A 123 9.86 11.47 -21.34
CA LEU A 123 10.90 12.29 -20.71
C LEU A 123 11.18 13.57 -21.49
N PHE A 124 11.05 13.49 -22.80
CA PHE A 124 11.21 14.62 -23.69
C PHE A 124 9.96 14.74 -24.54
N PRO A 125 9.18 15.82 -24.42
CA PRO A 125 8.04 16.06 -25.29
C PRO A 125 8.57 16.28 -26.73
N LYS A 126 8.90 15.19 -27.40
CA LYS A 126 9.18 15.18 -28.82
C LYS A 126 7.84 15.08 -29.55
N SER A 127 7.36 16.19 -30.03
CA SER A 127 6.34 16.24 -31.10
C SER A 127 4.97 15.56 -30.87
N LEU A 128 4.72 14.88 -29.77
CA LEU A 128 3.48 14.12 -29.56
C LEU A 128 2.49 14.75 -28.58
N GLY A 129 2.76 15.95 -28.07
CA GLY A 129 1.77 16.75 -27.33
C GLY A 129 1.26 16.14 -26.02
N SER A 130 1.79 15.01 -25.57
CA SER A 130 1.33 14.33 -24.36
C SER A 130 2.35 14.47 -23.23
N ALA A 131 1.96 15.13 -22.16
CA ALA A 131 2.75 15.24 -20.93
C ALA A 131 2.75 13.93 -20.11
N GLY A 132 1.84 13.03 -20.42
CA GLY A 132 1.61 11.79 -19.71
C GLY A 132 0.11 11.49 -19.58
N ALA A 133 -0.21 10.29 -19.14
CA ALA A 133 -1.57 9.89 -18.82
C ALA A 133 -1.57 8.76 -17.78
N VAL A 134 -2.62 8.71 -16.97
CA VAL A 134 -2.90 7.58 -16.09
C VAL A 134 -3.83 6.62 -16.82
N PHE A 135 -3.36 5.39 -16.99
CA PHE A 135 -4.09 4.31 -17.66
C PHE A 135 -4.61 3.30 -16.65
N VAL A 136 -5.76 2.71 -16.98
CA VAL A 136 -6.27 1.50 -16.31
C VAL A 136 -6.46 0.40 -17.33
N SER A 137 -5.86 -0.76 -17.10
CA SER A 137 -6.05 -1.98 -17.86
C SER A 137 -6.85 -2.98 -17.03
N SER A 138 -7.71 -3.77 -17.66
CA SER A 138 -8.53 -4.81 -17.02
C SER A 138 -8.20 -6.21 -17.56
N SER A 139 -8.38 -7.22 -16.70
CA SER A 139 -8.20 -8.63 -17.02
C SER A 139 -9.36 -9.44 -16.44
N THR A 140 -9.84 -10.43 -17.17
CA THR A 140 -10.92 -11.33 -16.72
C THR A 140 -10.42 -12.75 -16.42
N ASP A 141 -9.12 -13.00 -16.52
CA ASP A 141 -8.46 -14.29 -16.28
C ASP A 141 -7.47 -14.26 -15.10
N GLY A 142 -7.72 -13.34 -14.15
CA GLY A 142 -6.92 -13.23 -12.93
C GLY A 142 -5.58 -12.49 -13.10
N GLY A 143 -5.43 -11.69 -14.16
CA GLY A 143 -4.22 -10.90 -14.43
C GLY A 143 -3.28 -11.52 -15.47
N VAL A 144 -3.65 -12.65 -16.10
CA VAL A 144 -2.80 -13.33 -17.08
C VAL A 144 -2.75 -12.60 -18.41
N THR A 145 -3.91 -12.15 -18.89
CA THR A 145 -4.02 -11.33 -20.11
C THR A 145 -4.75 -10.02 -19.83
N TRP A 146 -4.40 -8.98 -20.57
CA TRP A 146 -4.89 -7.64 -20.35
C TRP A 146 -5.62 -7.08 -21.56
N GLY A 147 -6.74 -6.40 -21.30
CA GLY A 147 -7.48 -5.64 -22.29
C GLY A 147 -6.78 -4.36 -22.72
N THR A 148 -7.39 -3.64 -23.65
CA THR A 148 -6.88 -2.33 -24.11
C THR A 148 -6.89 -1.32 -22.95
N PRO A 149 -5.76 -0.63 -22.67
CA PRO A 149 -5.70 0.39 -21.62
C PRO A 149 -6.67 1.55 -21.89
N VAL A 150 -7.34 2.02 -20.85
CA VAL A 150 -8.22 3.20 -20.87
C VAL A 150 -7.52 4.35 -20.18
N ALA A 151 -7.31 5.48 -20.87
CA ALA A 151 -6.78 6.69 -20.28
C ALA A 151 -7.85 7.37 -19.41
N VAL A 152 -7.60 7.47 -18.10
CA VAL A 152 -8.53 8.05 -17.12
C VAL A 152 -8.21 9.52 -16.86
N PHE A 153 -6.95 9.81 -16.60
CA PHE A 153 -6.45 11.16 -16.44
C PHE A 153 -5.43 11.45 -17.54
N ASN A 154 -5.49 12.66 -18.08
CA ASN A 154 -4.62 13.06 -19.17
C ASN A 154 -3.86 14.32 -18.80
N GLY A 155 -2.53 14.23 -18.83
CA GLY A 155 -1.64 15.37 -18.78
C GLY A 155 -1.74 16.22 -20.05
N GLU A 156 -1.07 17.36 -20.03
CA GLU A 156 -1.06 18.29 -21.16
C GLU A 156 0.32 18.92 -21.34
N ALA A 157 0.85 18.84 -22.56
CA ALA A 157 2.08 19.52 -22.89
C ALA A 157 1.88 21.05 -22.93
N GLY A 158 2.84 21.76 -22.36
CA GLY A 158 2.91 23.22 -22.45
C GLY A 158 3.70 23.69 -23.66
N PRO A 159 3.85 25.01 -23.85
CA PRO A 159 4.67 25.59 -24.90
C PRO A 159 6.15 25.18 -24.78
N GLY A 160 6.77 24.81 -25.91
CA GLY A 160 8.16 24.42 -25.96
C GLY A 160 8.39 23.01 -25.39
N ARG A 161 9.24 22.90 -24.35
CA ARG A 161 9.53 21.65 -23.64
C ARG A 161 8.88 21.59 -22.25
N SER A 162 7.99 22.50 -21.95
CA SER A 162 7.28 22.54 -20.67
C SER A 162 6.11 21.56 -20.65
N VAL A 163 5.71 21.17 -19.45
CA VAL A 163 4.48 20.43 -19.17
C VAL A 163 3.49 21.39 -18.55
N SER A 164 2.30 21.56 -19.12
CA SER A 164 1.27 22.43 -18.56
C SER A 164 0.46 21.72 -17.49
N ARG A 165 0.36 20.38 -17.58
CA ARG A 165 -0.33 19.54 -16.62
C ARG A 165 0.33 18.15 -16.58
N PHE A 166 0.73 17.73 -15.37
CA PHE A 166 1.32 16.42 -15.10
C PHE A 166 0.49 15.70 -14.05
N GLU A 167 0.18 14.44 -14.30
CA GLU A 167 -0.50 13.54 -13.40
C GLU A 167 0.55 12.73 -12.64
N ASP A 168 0.32 12.42 -11.35
CA ASP A 168 1.31 11.76 -10.49
C ASP A 168 0.65 11.05 -9.31
N HIS A 169 1.30 10.05 -8.73
CA HIS A 169 0.87 9.35 -7.53
C HIS A 169 -0.60 8.88 -7.59
N GLN A 170 -0.94 8.12 -8.63
CA GLN A 170 -2.28 7.57 -8.78
C GLN A 170 -2.40 6.21 -8.08
N PHE A 171 -3.51 6.01 -7.38
CA PHE A 171 -3.79 4.74 -6.72
C PHE A 171 -5.20 4.26 -7.00
N LEU A 172 -5.30 2.97 -7.35
CA LEU A 172 -6.52 2.29 -7.74
C LEU A 172 -7.01 1.39 -6.61
N THR A 173 -8.28 1.53 -6.24
CA THR A 173 -8.95 0.63 -5.31
C THR A 173 -10.28 0.18 -5.84
N THR A 174 -10.82 -0.90 -5.28
CA THR A 174 -12.16 -1.39 -5.57
C THR A 174 -13.07 -1.30 -4.36
N ASN A 175 -14.34 -1.08 -4.60
CA ASN A 175 -15.37 -1.30 -3.58
C ASN A 175 -15.80 -2.76 -3.62
N PRO A 176 -15.47 -3.57 -2.62
CA PRO A 176 -15.74 -4.99 -2.63
C PRO A 176 -17.24 -5.34 -2.47
N ALA A 177 -18.09 -4.38 -2.12
CA ALA A 177 -19.53 -4.60 -2.03
C ALA A 177 -20.22 -4.48 -3.41
N ASN A 178 -19.88 -3.47 -4.20
CA ASN A 178 -20.54 -3.18 -5.48
C ASN A 178 -19.65 -3.40 -6.71
N GLY A 179 -18.32 -3.50 -6.56
CA GLY A 179 -17.35 -3.69 -7.64
C GLY A 179 -16.96 -2.39 -8.36
N HIS A 180 -17.32 -1.24 -7.82
CA HIS A 180 -16.89 0.04 -8.38
C HIS A 180 -15.38 0.21 -8.21
N LEU A 181 -14.75 0.81 -9.22
CA LEU A 181 -13.34 1.19 -9.19
C LEU A 181 -13.23 2.65 -8.79
N TYR A 182 -12.29 2.95 -7.93
CA TYR A 182 -11.95 4.30 -7.47
C TYR A 182 -10.48 4.58 -7.75
N LEU A 183 -10.22 5.72 -8.39
CA LEU A 183 -8.88 6.15 -8.75
C LEU A 183 -8.67 7.57 -8.20
N THR A 184 -7.60 7.74 -7.44
CA THR A 184 -7.13 9.04 -6.96
C THR A 184 -5.81 9.39 -7.63
N GLU A 185 -5.49 10.67 -7.73
CA GLU A 185 -4.21 11.17 -8.24
C GLU A 185 -3.88 12.55 -7.73
N THR A 186 -2.63 12.95 -7.90
CA THR A 186 -2.13 14.32 -7.74
C THR A 186 -1.92 14.94 -9.11
N ARG A 187 -2.63 16.03 -9.40
CA ARG A 187 -2.43 16.80 -10.64
C ARG A 187 -1.57 18.03 -10.38
N PHE A 188 -0.42 18.08 -11.01
CA PHE A 188 0.45 19.25 -11.07
C PHE A 188 0.10 20.13 -12.28
N THR A 189 0.05 21.45 -12.09
CA THR A 189 -0.20 22.40 -13.17
C THR A 189 0.88 23.49 -13.20
N ALA A 190 1.27 23.92 -14.37
CA ALA A 190 2.33 24.95 -14.54
C ALA A 190 1.99 26.30 -13.91
N ALA A 191 0.71 26.62 -13.78
CA ALA A 191 0.23 27.91 -13.27
C ALA A 191 -0.47 27.82 -11.91
N GLY A 192 -0.62 26.63 -11.35
CA GLY A 192 -1.43 26.38 -10.18
C GLY A 192 -0.76 25.48 -9.14
N LYS A 193 -1.48 25.29 -8.06
CA LYS A 193 -1.10 24.37 -7.00
C LYS A 193 -1.49 22.96 -7.39
N PRO A 194 -0.71 21.93 -6.99
CA PRO A 194 -1.15 20.57 -7.09
C PRO A 194 -2.49 20.35 -6.39
N VAL A 195 -3.36 19.57 -7.03
CA VAL A 195 -4.69 19.23 -6.52
C VAL A 195 -4.90 17.73 -6.52
N ILE A 196 -5.67 17.24 -5.56
CA ILE A 196 -6.09 15.86 -5.51
C ILE A 196 -7.36 15.68 -6.32
N LEU A 197 -7.34 14.76 -7.26
CA LEU A 197 -8.47 14.38 -8.09
C LEU A 197 -8.92 12.95 -7.77
N PHE A 198 -10.20 12.73 -8.01
CA PHE A 198 -10.85 11.44 -7.87
C PHE A 198 -11.69 11.14 -9.12
N SER A 199 -11.65 9.92 -9.59
CA SER A 199 -12.57 9.40 -10.61
C SER A 199 -13.06 8.02 -10.23
N ARG A 200 -14.19 7.59 -10.78
CA ARG A 200 -14.74 6.24 -10.60
C ARG A 200 -15.22 5.62 -11.89
N SER A 201 -15.16 4.30 -11.93
CA SER A 201 -15.85 3.46 -12.93
C SER A 201 -16.87 2.56 -12.23
N THR A 202 -18.00 2.32 -12.89
CA THR A 202 -19.06 1.40 -12.43
C THR A 202 -19.29 0.24 -13.39
N ASP A 203 -18.53 0.17 -14.48
CA ASP A 203 -18.66 -0.78 -15.59
C ASP A 203 -17.38 -1.60 -15.84
N GLY A 204 -16.56 -1.80 -14.79
CA GLY A 204 -15.33 -2.59 -14.90
C GLY A 204 -14.20 -1.86 -15.63
N GLY A 205 -14.10 -0.55 -15.47
CA GLY A 205 -13.00 0.24 -16.03
C GLY A 205 -13.17 0.64 -17.49
N GLN A 206 -14.32 0.33 -18.11
CA GLN A 206 -14.57 0.67 -19.51
C GLN A 206 -14.83 2.15 -19.71
N THR A 207 -15.57 2.77 -18.78
CA THR A 207 -15.79 4.22 -18.74
C THR A 207 -15.55 4.78 -17.35
N TRP A 208 -15.15 6.04 -17.30
CA TRP A 208 -14.81 6.74 -16.08
C TRP A 208 -15.54 8.07 -15.99
N LEU A 209 -15.97 8.44 -14.80
CA LEU A 209 -16.56 9.76 -14.56
C LEU A 209 -15.51 10.85 -14.75
N SER A 210 -15.98 12.03 -15.15
CA SER A 210 -15.10 13.22 -15.13
C SER A 210 -14.50 13.43 -13.76
N PRO A 211 -13.21 13.76 -13.66
CA PRO A 211 -12.53 13.93 -12.40
C PRO A 211 -13.19 14.96 -11.48
N VAL A 212 -13.31 14.62 -10.20
CA VAL A 212 -13.79 15.50 -9.14
C VAL A 212 -12.60 15.99 -8.34
N SER A 213 -12.44 17.31 -8.18
CA SER A 213 -11.42 17.85 -7.27
C SER A 213 -11.87 17.72 -5.83
N ILE A 214 -11.00 17.11 -5.00
CA ILE A 214 -11.24 16.90 -3.57
C ILE A 214 -10.60 18.01 -2.74
N SER A 215 -9.37 18.40 -3.09
CA SER A 215 -8.55 19.31 -2.27
C SER A 215 -8.83 20.79 -2.44
N ASP A 216 -9.55 21.23 -3.47
CA ASP A 216 -9.80 22.65 -3.78
C ASP A 216 -10.39 23.44 -2.60
N ARG A 217 -11.10 22.75 -1.73
CA ARG A 217 -11.75 23.34 -0.56
C ARG A 217 -10.89 23.35 0.70
N ALA A 218 -9.71 22.73 0.70
CA ALA A 218 -8.84 22.66 1.87
C ALA A 218 -7.93 23.89 2.04
N GLY A 219 -8.22 24.98 1.35
CA GLY A 219 -7.50 26.26 1.46
C GLY A 219 -6.34 26.40 0.48
N ASN A 220 -5.32 27.18 0.87
CA ASN A 220 -4.21 27.54 -0.01
C ASN A 220 -3.00 26.61 0.07
N ALA A 221 -3.14 25.39 0.58
CA ALA A 221 -2.04 24.42 0.66
C ALA A 221 -1.73 23.80 -0.71
N THR A 222 -0.57 23.17 -0.82
CA THR A 222 -0.16 22.27 -1.90
C THR A 222 -0.46 20.86 -1.43
N PHE A 223 -0.96 19.99 -2.29
CA PHE A 223 -1.44 18.67 -1.92
C PHE A 223 -0.71 17.59 -2.72
N GLN A 224 -0.47 16.44 -2.10
CA GLN A 224 0.13 15.28 -2.74
C GLN A 224 -0.29 14.01 -2.00
N ASP A 225 -0.05 12.85 -2.60
CA ASP A 225 -0.29 11.54 -2.05
C ASP A 225 -1.72 11.34 -1.57
N SER A 226 -2.51 10.65 -2.34
CA SER A 226 -3.90 10.41 -2.00
C SER A 226 -4.26 8.94 -2.14
N PHE A 227 -5.05 8.43 -1.21
CA PHE A 227 -5.54 7.07 -1.26
C PHE A 227 -7.01 6.99 -0.89
N ALA A 228 -7.77 6.13 -1.58
CA ALA A 228 -9.18 5.92 -1.35
C ALA A 228 -9.46 4.61 -0.62
N ALA A 229 -10.44 4.62 0.29
CA ALA A 229 -10.95 3.42 0.94
C ALA A 229 -12.48 3.42 0.94
N SER A 230 -13.07 2.23 0.72
CA SER A 230 -14.52 2.03 0.81
C SER A 230 -14.95 1.88 2.26
N GLY A 231 -15.98 2.64 2.65
CA GLY A 231 -16.54 2.57 3.99
C GLY A 231 -17.50 1.39 4.20
N LYS A 232 -18.14 1.39 5.36
CA LYS A 232 -19.15 0.39 5.76
C LYS A 232 -20.36 0.39 4.81
N ASP A 233 -20.89 1.55 4.46
CA ASP A 233 -21.93 1.67 3.45
C ASP A 233 -21.26 1.63 2.06
N PRO A 234 -21.80 0.84 1.11
CA PRO A 234 -21.24 0.75 -0.24
C PRO A 234 -21.18 2.08 -1.03
N SER A 235 -21.95 3.09 -0.62
CA SER A 235 -21.87 4.44 -1.17
C SER A 235 -20.85 5.34 -0.48
N THR A 236 -20.26 4.89 0.63
CA THR A 236 -19.26 5.68 1.35
C THR A 236 -17.86 5.44 0.81
N VAL A 237 -17.17 6.52 0.48
CA VAL A 237 -15.77 6.54 0.08
C VAL A 237 -15.03 7.56 0.92
N TYR A 238 -13.92 7.16 1.51
CA TYR A 238 -12.98 8.05 2.18
C TYR A 238 -11.78 8.28 1.28
N VAL A 239 -11.27 9.51 1.23
CA VAL A 239 -10.01 9.83 0.58
C VAL A 239 -9.16 10.59 1.57
N THR A 240 -7.96 10.07 1.87
CA THR A 240 -6.94 10.77 2.64
C THR A 240 -5.88 11.35 1.70
N PHE A 241 -5.26 12.44 2.09
CA PHE A 241 -4.19 13.05 1.32
C PHE A 241 -3.27 13.93 2.19
N GLY A 242 -2.03 14.07 1.74
CA GLY A 242 -1.02 14.94 2.33
C GLY A 242 -1.13 16.38 1.87
N ALA A 243 -0.68 17.32 2.72
CA ALA A 243 -0.57 18.72 2.36
C ALA A 243 0.67 19.38 2.96
N PHE A 244 1.27 20.29 2.19
CA PHE A 244 2.42 21.09 2.62
C PHE A 244 1.93 22.37 3.31
N ALA A 245 2.33 22.58 4.56
CA ALA A 245 2.01 23.82 5.28
C ALA A 245 2.70 25.03 4.68
N ASN A 246 3.88 24.83 4.08
CA ASN A 246 4.63 25.83 3.34
C ASN A 246 5.46 25.18 2.23
N HIS A 247 5.87 25.96 1.23
CA HIS A 247 6.60 25.48 0.05
C HIS A 247 8.09 25.17 0.29
N ASN A 248 8.60 25.33 1.52
CA ASN A 248 10.01 25.09 1.84
C ASN A 248 10.24 23.70 2.45
N LEU A 249 9.19 22.91 2.65
CA LEU A 249 9.27 21.54 3.13
C LEU A 249 9.58 20.59 1.96
N SER A 250 10.45 19.63 2.17
CA SER A 250 10.73 18.56 1.21
C SER A 250 9.58 17.56 1.13
N ASN A 251 8.88 17.35 2.24
CA ASN A 251 7.75 16.46 2.38
C ASN A 251 6.53 17.20 2.96
N TRP A 252 5.32 16.68 2.71
CA TRP A 252 4.10 17.20 3.30
C TRP A 252 4.07 16.94 4.83
N ASN A 253 3.37 17.80 5.54
CA ASN A 253 3.32 17.77 7.01
C ASN A 253 1.91 17.85 7.60
N ARG A 254 0.88 17.74 6.77
CA ARG A 254 -0.54 17.74 7.18
C ARG A 254 -1.27 16.60 6.53
N ILE A 255 -2.15 15.95 7.28
CA ILE A 255 -2.99 14.85 6.80
C ILE A 255 -4.45 15.31 6.82
N TYR A 256 -5.09 15.23 5.65
CA TYR A 256 -6.50 15.54 5.46
C TYR A 256 -7.30 14.27 5.12
N ILE A 257 -8.61 14.34 5.39
CA ILE A 257 -9.58 13.35 4.95
C ILE A 257 -10.82 14.03 4.39
N ALA A 258 -11.40 13.47 3.32
CA ALA A 258 -12.70 13.84 2.79
C ALA A 258 -13.58 12.59 2.64
N LYS A 259 -14.90 12.75 2.73
CA LYS A 259 -15.89 11.68 2.61
C LYS A 259 -16.84 11.95 1.47
N SER A 260 -17.11 10.93 0.70
CA SER A 260 -18.29 10.85 -0.17
C SER A 260 -19.32 9.91 0.47
N ALA A 261 -20.60 10.27 0.38
CA ALA A 261 -21.73 9.45 0.78
C ALA A 261 -22.58 8.98 -0.42
N ASP A 262 -22.15 9.31 -1.64
CA ASP A 262 -22.87 9.05 -2.90
C ASP A 262 -22.01 8.26 -3.91
N GLY A 263 -21.04 7.53 -3.41
CA GLY A 263 -20.16 6.66 -4.18
C GLY A 263 -19.12 7.43 -5.00
N GLY A 264 -18.68 8.59 -4.54
CA GLY A 264 -17.63 9.39 -5.19
C GLY A 264 -18.15 10.41 -6.20
N LEU A 265 -19.47 10.72 -6.22
CA LEU A 265 -20.00 11.80 -7.07
C LEU A 265 -19.69 13.17 -6.48
N THR A 266 -19.80 13.29 -5.16
CA THR A 266 -19.46 14.50 -4.41
C THR A 266 -18.69 14.16 -3.13
N PHE A 267 -17.90 15.11 -2.64
CA PHE A 267 -17.14 14.97 -1.41
C PHE A 267 -17.44 16.09 -0.41
N SER A 268 -17.33 15.76 0.87
CA SER A 268 -17.38 16.74 1.96
C SER A 268 -16.24 17.76 1.86
N GLN A 269 -16.33 18.84 2.62
CA GLN A 269 -15.18 19.69 2.92
C GLN A 269 -14.08 18.82 3.54
N PRO A 270 -12.82 18.86 3.05
CA PRO A 270 -11.72 18.16 3.69
C PRO A 270 -11.48 18.63 5.12
N GLN A 271 -11.31 17.67 6.04
CA GLN A 271 -10.97 17.94 7.43
C GLN A 271 -9.49 17.64 7.67
N LEU A 272 -8.78 18.56 8.32
CA LEU A 272 -7.44 18.32 8.85
C LEU A 272 -7.55 17.33 10.01
N LEU A 273 -6.86 16.18 9.90
CA LEU A 273 -6.77 15.18 10.95
C LEU A 273 -5.64 15.46 11.92
N THR A 274 -4.44 15.76 11.40
CA THR A 274 -3.25 16.05 12.21
C THR A 274 -2.19 16.81 11.42
N GLU A 275 -1.26 17.43 12.16
CA GLU A 275 0.03 17.88 11.65
C GLU A 275 1.11 16.90 12.13
N ILE A 276 2.13 16.69 11.31
CA ILE A 276 3.26 15.78 11.56
C ILE A 276 4.58 16.51 11.40
N THR A 277 5.65 15.93 11.91
CA THR A 277 7.01 16.30 11.51
C THR A 277 7.40 15.47 10.30
N PRO A 278 7.56 16.09 9.10
CA PRO A 278 7.84 15.34 7.89
C PRO A 278 9.21 14.70 7.95
N LEU A 279 9.38 13.60 7.20
CA LEU A 279 10.68 12.97 7.02
C LEU A 279 11.65 13.96 6.35
N PRO A 280 12.93 13.98 6.75
CA PRO A 280 13.97 14.54 5.89
C PRO A 280 14.01 13.78 4.57
N ASP A 281 14.24 14.48 3.48
CA ASP A 281 14.46 13.86 2.16
C ASP A 281 15.83 14.30 1.61
N PRO A 282 16.81 13.39 1.55
CA PRO A 282 16.77 11.99 2.03
C PRO A 282 16.87 11.87 3.57
N LEU A 283 16.50 10.70 4.10
CA LEU A 283 16.76 10.32 5.49
C LEU A 283 18.26 10.31 5.79
N PRO A 284 18.70 10.51 7.04
CA PRO A 284 20.12 10.46 7.40
C PRO A 284 20.79 9.15 6.96
N ASN A 285 21.96 9.27 6.34
CA ASN A 285 22.74 8.14 5.78
C ASN A 285 22.01 7.34 4.68
N ALA A 286 20.97 7.90 4.06
CA ALA A 286 20.31 7.34 2.90
C ALA A 286 20.70 8.11 1.63
N PRO A 287 21.16 7.45 0.55
CA PRO A 287 21.40 8.12 -0.72
C PRO A 287 20.12 8.25 -1.56
N TRP A 288 19.04 7.54 -1.20
CA TRP A 288 17.76 7.50 -1.91
C TRP A 288 16.76 8.56 -1.38
N ARG A 289 15.79 8.89 -2.21
CA ARG A 289 14.64 9.72 -1.86
C ARG A 289 13.78 9.05 -0.78
N SER A 290 13.30 9.83 0.17
CA SER A 290 12.54 9.34 1.33
C SER A 290 11.24 10.14 1.45
N ASP A 291 10.28 9.87 0.55
CA ASP A 291 9.00 10.55 0.57
C ASP A 291 8.13 10.10 1.76
N ASN A 292 7.34 11.02 2.27
CA ASN A 292 6.23 10.67 3.14
C ASN A 292 5.12 10.05 2.30
N ASN A 293 4.63 8.88 2.71
CA ASN A 293 3.43 8.28 2.15
C ASN A 293 2.40 8.04 3.23
N LEU A 294 1.14 8.16 2.87
CA LEU A 294 0.04 7.83 3.75
C LEU A 294 -0.91 6.87 3.05
N TRP A 295 -1.47 5.95 3.82
CA TRP A 295 -2.48 5.01 3.34
C TRP A 295 -3.68 5.01 4.27
N VAL A 296 -4.84 4.64 3.74
CA VAL A 296 -6.07 4.54 4.50
C VAL A 296 -6.70 3.17 4.32
N ALA A 297 -7.09 2.57 5.43
CA ALA A 297 -7.94 1.40 5.46
C ALA A 297 -9.20 1.69 6.28
N ALA A 298 -10.36 1.28 5.81
CA ALA A 298 -11.61 1.47 6.52
C ALA A 298 -12.19 0.12 6.93
N ASP A 299 -12.59 0.00 8.20
CA ASP A 299 -13.32 -1.16 8.69
C ASP A 299 -14.76 -1.11 8.16
N ARG A 300 -15.07 -2.05 7.28
CA ARG A 300 -16.40 -2.15 6.66
C ARG A 300 -17.50 -2.67 7.60
N ASN A 301 -17.13 -3.10 8.79
CA ASN A 301 -18.07 -3.53 9.82
C ASN A 301 -18.34 -2.42 10.85
N ALA A 302 -17.49 -1.38 10.87
CA ALA A 302 -17.56 -0.26 11.79
C ALA A 302 -17.38 1.07 11.06
N ASN A 303 -17.59 2.19 11.75
CA ASN A 303 -17.25 3.53 11.26
C ASN A 303 -15.80 3.89 11.65
N GLN A 304 -14.89 2.92 11.57
CA GLN A 304 -13.51 3.05 11.98
C GLN A 304 -12.60 3.11 10.76
N ILE A 305 -11.67 4.04 10.77
CA ILE A 305 -10.70 4.29 9.72
C ILE A 305 -9.32 4.27 10.36
N TYR A 306 -8.37 3.69 9.66
CA TYR A 306 -6.96 3.66 10.04
C TYR A 306 -6.16 4.39 8.97
N VAL A 307 -5.36 5.38 9.38
CA VAL A 307 -4.45 6.13 8.51
C VAL A 307 -3.04 5.93 9.04
N ASN A 308 -2.16 5.36 8.24
CA ASN A 308 -0.77 5.21 8.61
C ASN A 308 0.13 6.23 7.88
N TYR A 309 1.25 6.55 8.51
CA TYR A 309 2.24 7.48 8.00
C TYR A 309 3.55 7.30 8.77
N ALA A 310 4.64 7.88 8.25
CA ALA A 310 5.88 8.03 9.01
C ALA A 310 6.00 9.45 9.57
N ASP A 311 6.61 9.60 10.76
CA ASP A 311 6.73 10.86 11.49
C ASP A 311 8.11 10.99 12.13
N TYR A 312 8.77 12.16 11.95
CA TYR A 312 10.14 12.42 12.41
C TYR A 312 10.21 13.21 13.73
N SER A 313 9.13 13.26 14.49
CA SER A 313 9.03 14.10 15.70
C SER A 313 9.95 13.64 16.85
N ALA A 314 10.38 12.39 16.86
CA ALA A 314 11.33 11.86 17.85
C ALA A 314 12.81 12.11 17.50
N GLY A 315 13.11 12.58 16.27
CA GLY A 315 14.46 12.76 15.75
C GLY A 315 14.95 11.59 14.90
N ASP A 316 14.11 10.59 14.73
CA ASP A 316 14.17 9.46 13.83
C ASP A 316 12.77 9.23 13.22
N ALA A 317 12.70 8.45 12.16
CA ALA A 317 11.43 8.14 11.52
C ALA A 317 10.73 7.00 12.25
N ASP A 318 9.53 7.27 12.77
CA ASP A 318 8.64 6.28 13.38
C ASP A 318 7.41 6.03 12.51
N VAL A 319 7.00 4.78 12.36
CA VAL A 319 5.72 4.41 11.73
C VAL A 319 4.58 4.56 12.74
N LYS A 320 3.54 5.29 12.35
CA LYS A 320 2.37 5.56 13.18
C LYS A 320 1.08 5.16 12.49
N VAL A 321 0.10 4.74 13.27
CA VAL A 321 -1.29 4.51 12.86
C VAL A 321 -2.20 5.43 13.65
N MET A 322 -2.98 6.24 12.94
CA MET A 322 -4.04 7.07 13.49
C MET A 322 -5.37 6.34 13.37
N ARG A 323 -6.10 6.24 14.47
CA ARG A 323 -7.47 5.72 14.53
C ARG A 323 -8.44 6.87 14.42
N VAL A 324 -9.29 6.83 13.39
CA VAL A 324 -10.24 7.90 13.07
C VAL A 324 -11.65 7.32 13.05
N HIS A 325 -12.58 7.96 13.76
CA HIS A 325 -13.98 7.61 13.72
C HIS A 325 -14.73 8.53 12.76
N ASP A 326 -15.58 7.94 11.91
CA ASP A 326 -16.53 8.69 11.09
C ASP A 326 -17.79 9.00 11.94
N ASP A 327 -17.94 10.26 12.33
CA ASP A 327 -19.03 10.74 13.19
C ASP A 327 -20.36 10.87 12.43
N GLY A 328 -20.37 10.56 11.12
CA GLY A 328 -21.49 10.85 10.22
C GLY A 328 -21.46 12.30 9.73
N GLY A 329 -22.28 12.64 8.75
CA GLY A 329 -22.42 14.02 8.26
C GLY A 329 -21.15 14.65 7.67
N GLY A 330 -20.07 13.90 7.50
CA GLY A 330 -18.76 14.36 7.01
C GLY A 330 -17.80 14.86 8.09
N GLY A 331 -18.10 14.65 9.38
CA GLY A 331 -17.21 14.91 10.52
C GLY A 331 -16.38 13.67 10.89
N PHE A 332 -15.17 13.90 11.43
CA PHE A 332 -14.24 12.86 11.84
C PHE A 332 -13.60 13.20 13.19
N THR A 333 -13.49 12.19 14.06
CA THR A 333 -12.81 12.30 15.36
C THR A 333 -11.58 11.41 15.40
N VAL A 334 -10.40 11.99 15.64
CA VAL A 334 -9.17 11.24 15.91
C VAL A 334 -9.26 10.66 17.32
N GLN A 335 -9.34 9.33 17.42
CA GLN A 335 -9.47 8.61 18.69
C GLN A 335 -8.13 8.29 19.34
N GLY A 336 -7.04 8.30 18.57
CA GLY A 336 -5.69 8.07 19.05
C GLY A 336 -4.70 7.83 17.92
N ILE A 337 -3.42 7.99 18.25
CA ILE A 337 -2.29 7.71 17.39
C ILE A 337 -1.39 6.72 18.12
N THR A 338 -1.04 5.61 17.47
CA THR A 338 -0.18 4.56 18.02
C THR A 338 1.09 4.44 17.20
N ARG A 339 2.26 4.43 17.84
CA ARG A 339 3.52 4.01 17.21
C ARG A 339 3.45 2.51 16.94
N VAL A 340 3.73 2.09 15.72
CA VAL A 340 3.68 0.68 15.30
C VAL A 340 4.98 -0.04 15.63
N ASN A 341 6.11 0.54 15.22
CA ASN A 341 7.43 -0.02 15.55
C ASN A 341 7.69 0.05 17.05
N THR A 342 8.26 -1.04 17.60
CA THR A 342 8.44 -1.23 19.04
C THR A 342 9.91 -1.25 19.46
N ASP A 343 10.82 -0.99 18.52
CA ASP A 343 12.24 -0.87 18.82
C ASP A 343 12.53 0.30 19.76
N ALA A 344 13.66 0.22 20.46
CA ALA A 344 14.14 1.27 21.38
C ALA A 344 15.36 2.01 20.82
N THR A 345 15.61 1.87 19.51
CA THR A 345 16.72 2.50 18.81
C THR A 345 16.31 3.87 18.27
N ALA A 346 17.27 4.66 17.79
CA ALA A 346 17.04 5.86 17.01
C ALA A 346 17.25 5.55 15.50
N SER A 347 16.74 4.43 15.06
CA SER A 347 16.81 3.99 13.66
C SER A 347 15.50 4.30 12.95
N ASP A 348 15.57 4.56 11.65
CA ASP A 348 14.40 4.97 10.88
C ASP A 348 13.52 3.78 10.48
N GLN A 349 12.20 3.97 10.56
CA GLN A 349 11.16 3.12 9.99
C GLN A 349 10.27 3.97 9.06
N PHE A 350 10.05 3.51 7.83
CA PHE A 350 9.38 4.29 6.79
C PHE A 350 8.67 3.40 5.76
N PHE A 351 8.02 3.98 4.78
CA PHE A 351 7.18 3.32 3.76
C PHE A 351 6.15 2.35 4.36
N PRO A 352 5.35 2.79 5.33
CA PRO A 352 4.32 1.93 5.92
C PRO A 352 3.15 1.72 4.98
N PHE A 353 2.50 0.57 5.06
CA PHE A 353 1.21 0.30 4.43
C PHE A 353 0.25 -0.38 5.43
N VAL A 354 -0.99 0.11 5.55
CA VAL A 354 -2.01 -0.44 6.46
C VAL A 354 -3.06 -1.24 5.72
N THR A 355 -3.40 -2.40 6.26
CA THR A 355 -4.56 -3.18 5.83
C THR A 355 -5.37 -3.68 7.02
N ILE A 356 -6.63 -4.04 6.76
CA ILE A 356 -7.50 -4.69 7.74
C ILE A 356 -7.82 -6.09 7.22
N ALA A 357 -7.42 -7.09 7.96
CA ALA A 357 -7.75 -8.48 7.67
C ALA A 357 -9.26 -8.74 7.85
N PRO A 358 -9.84 -9.76 7.19
CA PRO A 358 -11.26 -10.08 7.31
C PRO A 358 -11.75 -10.37 8.75
N ASN A 359 -10.84 -10.77 9.64
CA ASN A 359 -11.12 -10.99 11.07
C ASN A 359 -10.99 -9.72 11.94
N GLY A 360 -10.72 -8.54 11.33
CA GLY A 360 -10.57 -7.26 12.02
C GLY A 360 -9.16 -6.96 12.53
N ARG A 361 -8.16 -7.84 12.29
CA ARG A 361 -6.76 -7.56 12.59
C ARG A 361 -6.27 -6.39 11.72
N VAL A 362 -5.58 -5.44 12.33
CA VAL A 362 -4.94 -4.31 11.63
C VAL A 362 -3.48 -4.66 11.44
N ASP A 363 -3.03 -4.75 10.19
CA ASP A 363 -1.66 -5.10 9.83
C ASP A 363 -0.97 -3.88 9.21
N VAL A 364 0.30 -3.66 9.58
CA VAL A 364 1.15 -2.61 9.02
C VAL A 364 2.54 -3.18 8.76
N CYS A 365 2.96 -3.27 7.51
CA CYS A 365 4.34 -3.61 7.16
C CYS A 365 5.08 -2.34 6.73
N TYR A 366 6.39 -2.31 6.95
CA TYR A 366 7.22 -1.13 6.72
C TYR A 366 8.69 -1.52 6.52
N GLN A 367 9.48 -0.59 5.97
CA GLN A 367 10.93 -0.68 5.94
C GLN A 367 11.51 -0.30 7.31
N ASP A 368 12.48 -1.08 7.78
CA ASP A 368 13.03 -1.00 9.13
C ASP A 368 14.55 -1.04 9.11
N ARG A 369 15.18 -0.05 9.69
CA ARG A 369 16.65 0.06 9.78
C ARG A 369 17.21 -0.33 11.15
N SER A 370 16.37 -0.80 12.08
CA SER A 370 16.74 -1.04 13.48
C SER A 370 17.57 -2.31 13.72
N TYR A 371 17.58 -3.25 12.76
CA TYR A 371 18.26 -4.53 12.92
C TYR A 371 19.76 -4.50 12.59
N ALA A 372 20.28 -3.39 12.06
CA ALA A 372 21.70 -3.24 11.77
C ALA A 372 22.26 -1.93 12.35
N PRO A 373 23.53 -1.92 12.77
CA PRO A 373 24.16 -0.70 13.27
C PRO A 373 24.24 0.40 12.19
N GLY A 374 24.13 1.65 12.62
CA GLY A 374 24.43 2.80 11.77
C GLY A 374 23.29 3.23 10.85
N ASN A 375 22.10 2.64 10.98
CA ASN A 375 20.94 3.06 10.21
C ASN A 375 21.21 3.03 8.68
N ALA A 376 21.86 1.95 8.19
CA ALA A 376 22.37 1.87 6.83
C ALA A 376 21.64 0.81 5.97
N LEU A 377 21.23 -0.29 6.59
CA LEU A 377 20.64 -1.44 5.89
C LEU A 377 19.12 -1.48 6.10
N LEU A 378 18.41 -1.96 5.10
CA LEU A 378 16.96 -2.07 5.11
C LEU A 378 16.52 -3.51 5.40
N PHE A 379 15.48 -3.63 6.20
CA PHE A 379 14.75 -4.86 6.48
C PHE A 379 13.25 -4.57 6.34
N THR A 380 12.46 -5.61 6.18
CA THR A 380 11.00 -5.50 6.23
C THR A 380 10.52 -6.04 7.56
N THR A 381 9.65 -5.28 8.22
CA THR A 381 8.98 -5.63 9.47
C THR A 381 7.47 -5.48 9.31
N CYS A 382 6.68 -6.37 9.92
CA CYS A 382 5.23 -6.27 9.97
C CYS A 382 4.75 -6.19 11.42
N GLY A 383 3.92 -5.21 11.72
CA GLY A 383 3.20 -5.09 12.98
C GLY A 383 1.75 -5.55 12.81
N ALA A 384 1.24 -6.32 13.76
CA ALA A 384 -0.14 -6.78 13.81
C ALA A 384 -0.82 -6.35 15.10
N SER A 385 -2.06 -5.85 14.99
CA SER A 385 -2.91 -5.45 16.10
C SER A 385 -4.21 -6.23 16.09
N THR A 386 -4.56 -6.83 17.22
CA THR A 386 -5.86 -7.49 17.46
C THR A 386 -6.78 -6.69 18.39
N ASP A 387 -6.37 -5.50 18.78
CA ASP A 387 -7.08 -4.58 19.68
C ASP A 387 -7.48 -3.27 18.98
N ALA A 388 -7.80 -3.36 17.71
CA ALA A 388 -8.23 -2.23 16.87
C ALA A 388 -7.18 -1.10 16.78
N GLY A 389 -5.89 -1.45 16.64
CA GLY A 389 -4.81 -0.48 16.45
C GLY A 389 -4.35 0.24 17.72
N VAL A 390 -4.72 -0.26 18.91
CA VAL A 390 -4.29 0.32 20.19
C VAL A 390 -2.86 -0.09 20.51
N SER A 391 -2.49 -1.34 20.19
CA SER A 391 -1.13 -1.84 20.33
C SER A 391 -0.76 -2.75 19.14
N PHE A 392 0.55 -2.92 18.91
CA PHE A 392 1.08 -3.76 17.84
C PHE A 392 2.12 -4.73 18.37
N THR A 393 2.10 -5.95 17.83
CA THR A 393 3.17 -6.94 17.98
C THR A 393 3.93 -7.01 16.67
N ASN A 394 5.25 -6.82 16.70
CA ASN A 394 6.08 -6.76 15.51
C ASN A 394 6.81 -8.06 15.25
N GLN A 395 6.93 -8.41 13.97
CA GLN A 395 7.69 -9.54 13.47
C GLN A 395 8.65 -9.06 12.38
N GLN A 396 9.94 -9.33 12.55
CA GLN A 396 10.91 -9.18 11.48
C GLN A 396 10.59 -10.17 10.36
N VAL A 397 10.44 -9.67 9.14
CA VAL A 397 10.10 -10.45 7.95
C VAL A 397 11.34 -10.93 7.23
N THR A 398 12.26 -10.00 6.91
CA THR A 398 13.52 -10.32 6.24
C THR A 398 14.65 -10.43 7.26
N THR A 399 15.48 -11.47 7.15
CA THR A 399 16.71 -11.65 7.93
C THR A 399 17.96 -11.29 7.13
N THR A 400 17.87 -11.29 5.81
CA THR A 400 18.88 -10.76 4.91
C THR A 400 18.54 -9.28 4.65
N PRO A 401 19.47 -8.37 4.89
CA PRO A 401 19.23 -6.94 4.62
C PRO A 401 19.27 -6.64 3.13
N PHE A 402 18.60 -5.58 2.76
CA PHE A 402 18.78 -4.88 1.50
C PHE A 402 19.79 -3.72 1.69
N ASP A 403 20.90 -3.76 0.95
CA ASP A 403 21.91 -2.70 0.95
C ASP A 403 21.67 -1.72 -0.22
N ALA A 404 20.88 -0.70 0.05
CA ALA A 404 20.58 0.35 -0.92
C ALA A 404 21.60 1.50 -0.93
N SER A 405 22.81 1.32 -0.37
CA SER A 405 23.81 2.40 -0.21
C SER A 405 24.32 3.00 -1.52
N ASN A 406 24.18 2.29 -2.64
CA ASN A 406 24.57 2.74 -3.97
C ASN A 406 23.38 3.15 -4.86
N ASN A 407 22.16 3.07 -4.33
CA ASN A 407 20.94 3.39 -5.06
C ASN A 407 20.45 4.79 -4.67
N ASN A 408 20.04 5.58 -5.63
CA ASN A 408 19.43 6.89 -5.39
C ASN A 408 17.89 6.87 -5.42
N PHE A 409 17.31 5.72 -5.74
CA PHE A 409 15.89 5.49 -5.79
C PHE A 409 15.58 4.00 -5.51
N ILE A 410 14.74 3.73 -4.53
CA ILE A 410 14.29 2.39 -4.11
C ILE A 410 12.75 2.27 -4.19
N GLY A 411 12.12 3.16 -4.97
CA GLY A 411 10.69 3.43 -4.92
C GLY A 411 10.31 4.43 -3.83
N ASP A 412 9.08 4.89 -3.87
CA ASP A 412 8.53 5.80 -2.88
C ASP A 412 7.62 5.08 -1.88
N TYR A 413 7.19 3.86 -2.18
CA TYR A 413 6.28 3.07 -1.35
C TYR A 413 6.49 1.56 -1.52
N ASN A 414 5.99 0.82 -0.53
CA ASN A 414 5.73 -0.61 -0.58
C ASN A 414 4.25 -0.86 -0.32
N TRP A 415 3.79 -2.09 -0.53
CA TRP A 415 2.38 -2.47 -0.38
C TRP A 415 2.23 -3.76 0.42
N GLN A 416 0.99 -4.08 0.80
CA GLN A 416 0.65 -5.37 1.39
C GLN A 416 -0.82 -5.71 1.18
N VAL A 417 -1.14 -6.97 1.40
CA VAL A 417 -2.51 -7.46 1.52
C VAL A 417 -2.64 -8.37 2.73
N SER A 418 -3.84 -8.44 3.33
CA SER A 418 -4.11 -9.28 4.49
C SER A 418 -5.22 -10.28 4.20
N THR A 419 -5.01 -11.52 4.64
CA THR A 419 -6.04 -12.54 4.80
C THR A 419 -6.39 -12.70 6.27
N ALA A 420 -7.34 -13.59 6.60
CA ALA A 420 -7.62 -13.89 8.01
C ALA A 420 -6.40 -14.45 8.75
N ASP A 421 -5.55 -15.21 8.06
CA ASP A 421 -4.44 -15.96 8.66
C ASP A 421 -3.06 -15.36 8.38
N THR A 422 -2.92 -14.56 7.32
CA THR A 422 -1.62 -14.05 6.88
C THR A 422 -1.67 -12.57 6.52
N VAL A 423 -0.50 -11.94 6.53
CA VAL A 423 -0.22 -10.69 5.82
C VAL A 423 0.86 -10.95 4.78
N ILE A 424 0.70 -10.38 3.60
CA ILE A 424 1.62 -10.57 2.47
C ILE A 424 2.13 -9.20 2.04
N PRO A 425 3.27 -8.73 2.59
CA PRO A 425 3.96 -7.56 2.09
C PRO A 425 4.65 -7.88 0.76
N ILE A 426 4.72 -6.87 -0.10
CA ILE A 426 5.55 -6.83 -1.31
C ILE A 426 6.55 -5.68 -1.16
N PHE A 427 7.81 -5.92 -1.49
CA PHE A 427 8.91 -4.98 -1.28
C PHE A 427 10.06 -5.25 -2.24
N VAL A 428 10.97 -4.31 -2.35
CA VAL A 428 12.22 -4.49 -3.11
C VAL A 428 13.37 -4.92 -2.20
N GLY A 429 14.32 -5.66 -2.75
CA GLY A 429 15.52 -6.11 -2.06
C GLY A 429 16.62 -6.50 -3.03
N ASP A 430 17.81 -6.89 -2.51
CA ASP A 430 18.91 -7.38 -3.32
C ASP A 430 18.58 -8.77 -3.89
N GLY A 431 18.62 -8.92 -5.21
CA GLY A 431 18.24 -10.15 -5.90
C GLY A 431 19.21 -11.31 -5.71
N VAL A 432 20.51 -11.04 -5.52
CA VAL A 432 21.54 -12.05 -5.30
C VAL A 432 22.42 -11.65 -4.12
N PRO A 433 22.59 -12.50 -3.08
CA PRO A 433 23.56 -12.23 -2.03
C PRO A 433 24.96 -12.05 -2.62
N GLY A 434 25.50 -10.82 -2.59
CA GLY A 434 26.79 -10.46 -3.20
C GLY A 434 26.70 -10.03 -4.67
N GLY A 435 25.52 -9.91 -5.25
CA GLY A 435 25.25 -9.18 -6.51
C GLY A 435 25.59 -7.70 -6.33
N GLY A 436 26.14 -7.08 -7.34
CA GLY A 436 26.50 -5.66 -7.26
C GLY A 436 25.25 -4.80 -7.05
N SER A 437 25.37 -3.77 -6.30
CA SER A 437 24.40 -2.82 -5.75
C SER A 437 23.44 -2.10 -6.72
N LEU A 438 23.05 -2.67 -7.83
CA LEU A 438 22.11 -2.13 -8.81
C LEU A 438 21.04 -3.13 -9.24
N ASP A 439 20.92 -4.26 -8.55
CA ASP A 439 20.02 -5.36 -8.88
C ASP A 439 18.89 -5.41 -7.84
N GLU A 440 17.94 -4.50 -8.00
CA GLU A 440 16.76 -4.40 -7.15
C GLU A 440 15.68 -5.32 -7.70
N GLU A 441 15.35 -6.33 -6.93
CA GLU A 441 14.33 -7.32 -7.27
C GLU A 441 13.09 -7.19 -6.40
N VAL A 442 11.96 -7.65 -6.91
CA VAL A 442 10.70 -7.71 -6.17
C VAL A 442 10.64 -8.99 -5.35
N PHE A 443 10.26 -8.83 -4.11
CA PHE A 443 10.00 -9.92 -3.16
C PHE A 443 8.59 -9.80 -2.58
N ILE A 444 8.01 -10.94 -2.24
CA ILE A 444 6.91 -11.03 -1.28
C ILE A 444 7.33 -11.81 -0.06
N ALA A 445 6.57 -11.65 1.02
CA ALA A 445 6.66 -12.58 2.14
C ALA A 445 5.27 -13.05 2.57
N ILE A 446 5.15 -14.32 2.97
CA ILE A 446 3.94 -14.86 3.59
C ILE A 446 4.20 -14.90 5.08
N VAL A 447 3.57 -14.00 5.82
CA VAL A 447 3.76 -13.80 7.25
C VAL A 447 2.52 -14.27 8.00
N THR A 448 2.70 -15.08 9.05
CA THR A 448 1.63 -15.46 9.98
C THR A 448 1.79 -14.61 11.24
N PRO A 449 0.94 -13.57 11.43
CA PRO A 449 1.00 -12.67 12.58
C PRO A 449 0.60 -13.31 13.89
#